data_b639d001fb42a9d3c58317c8ac7bbc03
#
_entry.id   b639d001fb42a9d3c58317c8ac7bbc03
#
_cell.length_a   1.000
_cell.length_b   1.000
_cell.length_c   1.000
_cell.angle_alpha   90.00
_cell.angle_beta   90.00
_cell.angle_gamma   90.00
#
_symmetry.space_group_name_H-M   'P 1'
#
loop_
_entity.id
_entity.type
_entity.pdbx_description
1 polymer ?
#
loop_
_entity_poly.entity_id
_entity_poly.type
_entity_poly.pdbx_seq_one_letter_code
_entity_poly.pdbx_strand_id
1 'polypeptide(L)'
;IKLILKDLYKDNINIITNKQVTNIIAMIYRKKPNETLLLPNGFIAIKNYNKLYFNKKDLKEVKTDNKKHKLRAVNNYNNQIIKIVGECSDTSNYVTRLDSSELNLPLYIRTRKDGDKMTIKNMAGSKKIKDIFIDSKVPMAKRNSWLLVCDNDDNIIWLPALKKSKFDKEINEKYDIILMFIKEGE
;
A
#
# COMPACT_ATOMS: atom_id res chain seq x y z
N ILE A 1 4.35 28.05 1.96
CA ILE A 1 5.43 27.23 2.57
C ILE A 1 5.91 27.87 3.87
N LYS A 2 6.34 29.16 3.88
CA LYS A 2 6.85 29.81 5.10
C LYS A 2 5.86 29.75 6.28
N LEU A 3 4.56 29.94 6.04
CA LEU A 3 3.52 29.82 7.08
C LEU A 3 3.41 28.41 7.64
N ILE A 4 3.42 27.40 6.77
CA ILE A 4 3.40 25.99 7.19
C ILE A 4 4.64 25.64 8.03
N LEU A 5 5.81 26.10 7.61
CA LEU A 5 7.04 25.87 8.36
C LEU A 5 7.04 26.61 9.70
N LYS A 6 6.46 27.82 9.77
CA LYS A 6 6.30 28.56 11.02
C LYS A 6 5.42 27.81 12.01
N ASP A 7 4.32 27.24 11.56
CA ASP A 7 3.44 26.40 12.37
C ASP A 7 4.13 25.13 12.86
N LEU A 8 4.89 24.47 11.96
CA LEU A 8 5.61 23.23 12.24
C LEU A 8 6.74 23.40 13.25
N TYR A 9 7.51 24.50 13.15
CA TYR A 9 8.70 24.76 13.98
C TYR A 9 8.43 25.69 15.17
N LYS A 10 7.30 26.39 15.18
CA LYS A 10 6.92 27.34 16.22
C LYS A 10 8.08 28.32 16.52
N ASP A 11 8.55 28.35 17.77
CA ASP A 11 9.61 29.25 18.21
C ASP A 11 10.99 28.96 17.60
N ASN A 12 11.17 27.81 16.95
CA ASN A 12 12.42 27.38 16.34
C ASN A 12 12.51 27.67 14.84
N ILE A 13 11.69 28.55 14.29
CA ILE A 13 11.65 28.82 12.83
C ILE A 13 12.99 29.30 12.27
N ASN A 14 13.83 29.94 13.08
CA ASN A 14 15.14 30.50 12.68
C ASN A 14 16.14 29.44 12.17
N ILE A 15 15.91 28.14 12.46
CA ILE A 15 16.75 27.06 11.92
C ILE A 15 16.43 26.74 10.47
N ILE A 16 15.33 27.28 9.93
CA ILE A 16 14.96 27.11 8.53
C ILE A 16 15.60 28.18 7.67
N THR A 17 16.49 27.77 6.81
CA THR A 17 17.18 28.67 5.87
C THR A 17 16.35 28.95 4.63
N ASN A 18 16.61 30.08 3.98
CA ASN A 18 15.98 30.39 2.67
C ASN A 18 16.27 29.29 1.62
N LYS A 19 17.45 28.66 1.67
CA LYS A 19 17.80 27.53 0.78
C LYS A 19 16.84 26.35 0.94
N GLN A 20 16.43 26.02 2.18
CA GLN A 20 15.46 24.96 2.43
C GLN A 20 14.09 25.30 1.89
N VAL A 21 13.62 26.53 2.08
CA VAL A 21 12.35 27.00 1.50
C VAL A 21 12.38 26.91 -0.03
N THR A 22 13.46 27.37 -0.66
CA THR A 22 13.66 27.30 -2.12
C THR A 22 13.66 25.84 -2.61
N ASN A 23 14.32 24.94 -1.87
CA ASN A 23 14.36 23.52 -2.22
C ASN A 23 12.96 22.86 -2.14
N ILE A 24 12.15 23.21 -1.15
CA ILE A 24 10.77 22.72 -1.05
C ILE A 24 9.93 23.24 -2.22
N ILE A 25 10.06 24.52 -2.56
CA ILE A 25 9.37 25.13 -3.70
C ILE A 25 9.79 24.43 -4.99
N ALA A 26 11.10 24.25 -5.22
CA ALA A 26 11.62 23.54 -6.39
C ALA A 26 11.09 22.10 -6.47
N MET A 27 11.00 21.40 -5.35
CA MET A 27 10.44 20.05 -5.27
C MET A 27 8.96 20.01 -5.71
N ILE A 28 8.17 21.04 -5.39
CA ILE A 28 6.76 21.14 -5.80
C ILE A 28 6.64 21.18 -7.33
N TYR A 29 7.46 22.01 -7.98
CA TYR A 29 7.39 22.23 -9.43
C TYR A 29 8.11 21.17 -10.28
N ARG A 30 8.96 20.34 -9.69
CA ARG A 30 9.61 19.24 -10.42
C ARG A 30 8.58 18.22 -10.89
N LYS A 31 8.77 17.67 -12.10
CA LYS A 31 7.93 16.59 -12.66
C LYS A 31 8.05 15.24 -11.93
N LYS A 32 8.96 15.13 -10.96
CA LYS A 32 9.20 13.92 -10.19
C LYS A 32 8.02 13.65 -9.23
N PRO A 33 7.32 12.51 -9.35
CA PRO A 33 6.08 12.28 -8.60
C PRO A 33 6.28 11.98 -7.10
N ASN A 34 7.45 11.46 -6.73
CA ASN A 34 7.78 11.13 -5.34
C ASN A 34 9.18 11.65 -5.03
N GLU A 35 9.28 12.48 -4.01
CA GLU A 35 10.55 13.06 -3.57
C GLU A 35 10.50 13.34 -2.06
N THR A 36 11.63 13.21 -1.39
CA THR A 36 11.76 13.49 0.05
C THR A 36 12.92 14.45 0.25
N LEU A 37 12.69 15.48 1.07
CA LEU A 37 13.68 16.45 1.48
C LEU A 37 13.83 16.40 2.99
N LEU A 38 15.07 16.25 3.46
CA LEU A 38 15.38 16.33 4.88
C LEU A 38 15.36 17.78 5.35
N LEU A 39 14.74 18.01 6.49
CA LEU A 39 14.63 19.29 7.15
C LEU A 39 15.28 19.20 8.55
N PRO A 40 15.62 20.33 9.19
CA PRO A 40 16.19 20.33 10.52
C PRO A 40 15.30 19.62 11.55
N ASN A 41 15.89 19.29 12.71
CA ASN A 41 15.21 18.66 13.85
C ASN A 41 14.47 17.36 13.52
N GLY A 42 14.95 16.63 12.50
CA GLY A 42 14.37 15.35 12.12
C GLY A 42 13.03 15.45 11.39
N PHE A 43 12.65 16.64 10.90
CA PHE A 43 11.50 16.76 10.02
C PHE A 43 11.86 16.39 8.58
N ILE A 44 10.85 15.99 7.81
CA ILE A 44 10.95 15.69 6.38
C ILE A 44 9.79 16.33 5.63
N ALA A 45 10.08 16.86 4.44
CA ALA A 45 9.06 17.21 3.46
C ALA A 45 8.97 16.07 2.44
N ILE A 46 7.78 15.56 2.21
CA ILE A 46 7.52 14.43 1.31
C ILE A 46 6.54 14.90 0.23
N LYS A 47 6.98 14.85 -1.02
CA LYS A 47 6.08 14.99 -2.16
C LYS A 47 5.61 13.62 -2.60
N ASN A 48 4.29 13.45 -2.63
CA ASN A 48 3.64 12.29 -3.20
C ASN A 48 2.66 12.78 -4.29
N TYR A 49 3.06 12.65 -5.54
CA TYR A 49 2.34 13.18 -6.71
C TYR A 49 2.07 14.68 -6.56
N ASN A 50 0.80 15.07 -6.40
CA ASN A 50 0.35 16.46 -6.23
C ASN A 50 0.15 16.89 -4.77
N LYS A 51 0.53 16.04 -3.81
CA LYS A 51 0.41 16.31 -2.37
C LYS A 51 1.78 16.49 -1.74
N LEU A 52 1.88 17.44 -0.82
CA LEU A 52 3.07 17.70 -0.02
C LEU A 52 2.74 17.47 1.45
N TYR A 53 3.57 16.66 2.12
CA TYR A 53 3.42 16.32 3.54
C TYR A 53 4.66 16.78 4.29
N PHE A 54 4.46 17.17 5.55
CA PHE A 54 5.52 17.47 6.50
C PHE A 54 5.36 16.55 7.70
N ASN A 55 6.33 15.70 7.96
CA ASN A 55 6.32 14.77 9.08
C ASN A 55 7.63 14.81 9.85
N LYS A 56 7.61 14.42 11.13
CA LYS A 56 8.83 13.99 11.79
C LYS A 56 9.30 12.70 11.14
N LYS A 57 10.61 12.58 10.89
CA LYS A 57 11.19 11.34 10.42
C LYS A 57 11.08 10.32 11.55
N ASP A 58 10.05 9.49 11.52
CA ASP A 58 10.01 8.33 12.39
C ASP A 58 11.17 7.40 11.98
N LEU A 59 12.12 7.26 12.88
CA LEU A 59 13.25 6.32 12.75
C LEU A 59 12.81 4.86 12.78
N LYS A 60 11.53 4.61 13.02
CA LYS A 60 10.94 3.28 12.85
C LYS A 60 10.73 3.04 11.35
N GLU A 61 11.78 2.57 10.68
CA GLU A 61 11.58 1.81 9.45
C GLU A 61 10.53 0.75 9.78
N VAL A 62 9.39 0.81 9.09
CA VAL A 62 8.44 -0.32 9.13
C VAL A 62 9.23 -1.51 8.64
N LYS A 63 9.68 -2.36 9.59
CA LYS A 63 10.37 -3.60 9.26
C LYS A 63 9.42 -4.36 8.36
N THR A 64 9.74 -4.40 7.08
CA THR A 64 9.06 -5.27 6.14
C THR A 64 9.42 -6.68 6.54
N ASP A 65 8.55 -7.34 7.27
CA ASP A 65 8.67 -8.77 7.48
C ASP A 65 8.24 -9.44 6.18
N ASN A 66 9.21 -9.78 5.35
CA ASN A 66 8.99 -10.50 4.08
C ASN A 66 8.60 -11.97 4.31
N LYS A 67 8.34 -12.37 5.56
CA LYS A 67 7.88 -13.71 5.88
C LYS A 67 6.47 -13.94 5.35
N LYS A 68 6.28 -15.16 4.92
CA LYS A 68 5.00 -15.67 4.44
C LYS A 68 4.22 -16.22 5.64
N HIS A 69 3.09 -15.62 5.97
CA HIS A 69 2.25 -16.04 7.10
C HIS A 69 1.01 -16.75 6.57
N LYS A 70 0.75 -17.95 7.07
CA LYS A 70 -0.46 -18.69 6.69
C LYS A 70 -1.71 -17.88 7.05
N LEU A 71 -2.63 -17.76 6.10
CA LEU A 71 -3.91 -17.08 6.29
C LEU A 71 -4.73 -17.79 7.39
N ARG A 72 -5.23 -17.00 8.34
CA ARG A 72 -6.13 -17.41 9.43
C ARG A 72 -7.48 -16.72 9.27
N ALA A 73 -8.44 -17.09 10.11
CA ALA A 73 -9.77 -16.46 10.11
C ALA A 73 -9.69 -14.92 10.22
N VAL A 74 -8.79 -14.41 11.07
CA VAL A 74 -8.49 -12.98 11.20
C VAL A 74 -6.98 -12.78 11.24
N ASN A 75 -6.50 -11.84 10.47
CA ASN A 75 -5.06 -11.50 10.35
C ASN A 75 -4.92 -9.99 10.49
N ASN A 76 -4.13 -9.53 11.46
CA ASN A 76 -3.88 -8.12 11.70
C ASN A 76 -2.37 -7.83 11.54
N TYR A 77 -2.02 -6.91 10.65
CA TYR A 77 -0.64 -6.48 10.39
C TYR A 77 -0.62 -4.97 10.15
N ASN A 78 0.00 -4.21 11.04
CA ASN A 78 0.21 -2.76 10.87
C ASN A 78 -1.07 -1.99 10.50
N ASN A 79 -2.15 -2.16 11.27
CA ASN A 79 -3.47 -1.54 11.03
C ASN A 79 -4.13 -1.97 9.71
N GLN A 80 -3.71 -3.08 9.13
CA GLN A 80 -4.34 -3.72 7.98
C GLN A 80 -4.90 -5.08 8.43
N ILE A 81 -6.20 -5.29 8.29
CA ILE A 81 -6.88 -6.50 8.70
C ILE A 81 -7.37 -7.23 7.46
N ILE A 82 -7.02 -8.50 7.32
CA ILE A 82 -7.62 -9.42 6.35
C ILE A 82 -8.35 -10.50 7.13
N LYS A 83 -9.64 -10.66 6.87
CA LYS A 83 -10.47 -11.69 7.52
C LYS A 83 -11.24 -12.52 6.51
N ILE A 84 -11.51 -13.78 6.90
CA ILE A 84 -12.45 -14.66 6.20
C ILE A 84 -13.85 -14.31 6.70
N VAL A 85 -14.81 -14.14 5.79
CA VAL A 85 -16.21 -13.85 6.11
C VAL A 85 -17.13 -14.86 5.43
N GLY A 86 -18.31 -15.12 6.01
CA GLY A 86 -19.29 -16.07 5.45
C GLY A 86 -20.05 -15.49 4.27
N GLU A 87 -20.47 -14.22 4.37
CA GLU A 87 -21.26 -13.53 3.34
C GLU A 87 -20.80 -12.09 3.19
N CYS A 88 -20.85 -11.58 1.96
CA CYS A 88 -20.54 -10.19 1.68
C CYS A 88 -21.07 -9.80 0.29
N SER A 89 -21.83 -8.72 0.21
CA SER A 89 -22.36 -8.17 -1.05
C SER A 89 -21.40 -7.14 -1.71
N ASP A 90 -20.35 -6.71 -1.01
CA ASP A 90 -19.37 -5.75 -1.55
C ASP A 90 -18.62 -6.36 -2.73
N THR A 91 -18.61 -5.68 -3.88
CA THR A 91 -17.91 -6.08 -5.11
C THR A 91 -16.63 -5.28 -5.34
N SER A 92 -16.30 -4.35 -4.46
CA SER A 92 -15.10 -3.52 -4.56
C SER A 92 -13.80 -4.32 -4.41
N ASN A 93 -12.67 -3.66 -4.59
CA ASN A 93 -11.35 -4.28 -4.37
C ASN A 93 -11.03 -4.56 -2.90
N TYR A 94 -11.93 -4.20 -1.97
CA TYR A 94 -11.82 -4.52 -0.54
C TYR A 94 -12.29 -5.94 -0.20
N VAL A 95 -12.95 -6.61 -1.14
CA VAL A 95 -13.43 -7.99 -0.98
C VAL A 95 -13.01 -8.82 -2.20
N THR A 96 -12.60 -10.06 -1.99
CA THR A 96 -12.38 -11.04 -3.06
C THR A 96 -13.08 -12.34 -2.72
N ARG A 97 -13.62 -13.01 -3.75
CA ARG A 97 -14.30 -14.31 -3.69
C ARG A 97 -13.48 -15.33 -4.46
N LEU A 98 -13.25 -16.47 -3.87
CA LEU A 98 -12.34 -17.48 -4.42
C LEU A 98 -12.98 -18.86 -4.38
N ASP A 99 -12.74 -19.65 -5.42
CA ASP A 99 -13.04 -21.11 -5.42
C ASP A 99 -11.76 -21.84 -5.00
N SER A 100 -11.80 -22.52 -3.85
CA SER A 100 -10.64 -23.23 -3.31
C SER A 100 -10.11 -24.32 -4.25
N SER A 101 -10.96 -24.86 -5.11
CA SER A 101 -10.58 -25.90 -6.08
C SER A 101 -9.64 -25.39 -7.19
N GLU A 102 -9.58 -24.08 -7.41
CA GLU A 102 -8.72 -23.45 -8.41
C GLU A 102 -7.38 -22.95 -7.83
N LEU A 103 -7.15 -23.12 -6.52
CA LEU A 103 -6.02 -22.57 -5.79
C LEU A 103 -5.11 -23.65 -5.23
N ASN A 104 -3.82 -23.38 -5.17
CA ASN A 104 -2.90 -24.24 -4.43
C ASN A 104 -2.87 -23.81 -2.95
N LEU A 105 -3.74 -24.43 -2.15
CA LEU A 105 -3.86 -24.15 -0.71
C LEU A 105 -2.63 -24.66 0.07
N PRO A 106 -2.32 -24.06 1.26
CA PRO A 106 -3.04 -22.98 1.92
C PRO A 106 -2.72 -21.59 1.35
N LEU A 107 -3.59 -20.62 1.64
CA LEU A 107 -3.33 -19.22 1.35
C LEU A 107 -2.41 -18.60 2.40
N TYR A 108 -1.65 -17.60 1.95
CA TYR A 108 -0.71 -16.87 2.77
C TYR A 108 -0.84 -15.36 2.58
N ILE A 109 -0.43 -14.63 3.62
CA ILE A 109 -0.28 -13.17 3.58
C ILE A 109 1.20 -12.84 3.68
N ARG A 110 1.66 -11.91 2.87
CA ARG A 110 3.00 -11.34 2.92
C ARG A 110 3.03 -9.93 2.35
N THR A 111 4.14 -9.25 2.48
CA THR A 111 4.43 -8.04 1.73
C THR A 111 5.01 -8.38 0.36
N ARG A 112 5.14 -7.36 -0.51
CA ARG A 112 5.68 -7.56 -1.85
C ARG A 112 7.15 -7.99 -1.83
N LYS A 113 7.53 -8.76 -2.84
CA LYS A 113 8.93 -9.04 -3.21
C LYS A 113 9.26 -8.38 -4.54
N ASP A 114 10.54 -8.16 -4.82
CA ASP A 114 10.96 -7.68 -6.14
C ASP A 114 10.68 -8.76 -7.20
N GLY A 115 10.15 -8.31 -8.33
CA GLY A 115 9.74 -9.21 -9.41
C GLY A 115 8.30 -9.73 -9.32
N ASP A 116 7.60 -9.53 -8.21
CA ASP A 116 6.19 -9.95 -8.06
C ASP A 116 5.31 -9.48 -9.22
N LYS A 117 4.52 -10.41 -9.74
CA LYS A 117 3.54 -10.18 -10.81
C LYS A 117 2.21 -10.82 -10.45
N MET A 118 1.10 -10.25 -10.92
CA MET A 118 -0.20 -10.90 -10.84
C MET A 118 -0.95 -10.81 -12.18
N THR A 119 -1.73 -11.84 -12.48
CA THR A 119 -2.69 -11.80 -13.58
C THR A 119 -3.96 -11.14 -13.07
N ILE A 120 -4.22 -9.91 -13.51
CA ILE A 120 -5.37 -9.12 -13.07
C ILE A 120 -6.65 -9.66 -13.71
N LYS A 121 -7.76 -9.65 -12.97
CA LYS A 121 -9.09 -10.02 -13.48
C LYS A 121 -9.42 -9.23 -14.76
N ASN A 122 -9.96 -9.92 -15.76
CA ASN A 122 -10.36 -9.36 -17.05
C ASN A 122 -9.22 -8.70 -17.86
N MET A 123 -7.95 -9.07 -17.58
CA MET A 123 -6.81 -8.60 -18.36
C MET A 123 -6.01 -9.78 -18.92
N ALA A 124 -5.57 -9.66 -20.16
CA ALA A 124 -4.60 -10.59 -20.72
C ALA A 124 -3.21 -10.37 -20.12
N GLY A 125 -2.53 -11.48 -19.79
CA GLY A 125 -1.16 -11.45 -19.27
C GLY A 125 -1.05 -11.04 -17.81
N SER A 126 0.18 -10.80 -17.37
CA SER A 126 0.51 -10.42 -15.98
C SER A 126 1.06 -9.01 -15.90
N LYS A 127 0.81 -8.33 -14.77
CA LYS A 127 1.32 -7.00 -14.46
C LYS A 127 2.18 -7.05 -13.21
N LYS A 128 3.31 -6.33 -13.23
CA LYS A 128 4.18 -6.23 -12.04
C LYS A 128 3.44 -5.50 -10.90
N ILE A 129 3.56 -5.97 -9.68
CA ILE A 129 2.96 -5.32 -8.49
C ILE A 129 3.47 -3.88 -8.33
N LYS A 130 4.75 -3.64 -8.65
CA LYS A 130 5.33 -2.29 -8.70
C LYS A 130 4.53 -1.34 -9.59
N ASP A 131 4.14 -1.79 -10.78
CA ASP A 131 3.41 -0.97 -11.75
C ASP A 131 1.97 -0.74 -11.31
N ILE A 132 1.33 -1.75 -10.68
CA ILE A 132 0.01 -1.58 -10.06
C ILE A 132 0.05 -0.48 -8.99
N PHE A 133 1.06 -0.46 -8.12
CA PHE A 133 1.22 0.60 -7.12
C PHE A 133 1.41 1.99 -7.74
N ILE A 134 2.15 2.08 -8.84
CA ILE A 134 2.37 3.35 -9.56
C ILE A 134 1.04 3.86 -10.14
N ASP A 135 0.32 3.00 -10.86
CA ASP A 135 -0.96 3.36 -11.50
C ASP A 135 -2.04 3.70 -10.47
N SER A 136 -2.06 3.00 -9.35
CA SER A 136 -2.96 3.28 -8.21
C SER A 136 -2.48 4.44 -7.34
N LYS A 137 -1.40 5.14 -7.73
CA LYS A 137 -0.82 6.29 -7.02
C LYS A 137 -0.52 6.00 -5.54
N VAL A 138 -0.17 4.75 -5.21
CA VAL A 138 0.21 4.37 -3.84
C VAL A 138 1.51 5.07 -3.46
N PRO A 139 1.54 5.81 -2.33
CA PRO A 139 2.74 6.47 -1.84
C PRO A 139 3.90 5.48 -1.64
N MET A 140 5.12 5.89 -2.01
CA MET A 140 6.30 5.02 -1.98
C MET A 140 6.53 4.38 -0.61
N ALA A 141 6.35 5.17 0.47
CA ALA A 141 6.52 4.71 1.85
C ALA A 141 5.55 3.57 2.25
N LYS A 142 4.37 3.49 1.60
CA LYS A 142 3.36 2.46 1.90
C LYS A 142 3.53 1.18 1.09
N ARG A 143 4.29 1.20 -0.03
CA ARG A 143 4.36 0.07 -0.97
C ARG A 143 5.01 -1.17 -0.37
N ASN A 144 6.03 -0.98 0.48
CA ASN A 144 6.78 -2.09 1.07
C ASN A 144 6.03 -2.75 2.24
N SER A 145 5.09 -2.05 2.88
CA SER A 145 4.25 -2.58 3.96
C SER A 145 2.86 -3.02 3.49
N TRP A 146 2.54 -2.88 2.19
CA TRP A 146 1.25 -3.28 1.65
C TRP A 146 1.12 -4.79 1.63
N LEU A 147 0.04 -5.30 2.23
CA LEU A 147 -0.22 -6.73 2.26
C LEU A 147 -0.73 -7.22 0.90
N LEU A 148 -0.38 -8.44 0.58
CA LEU A 148 -0.93 -9.21 -0.52
C LEU A 148 -1.26 -10.63 -0.05
N VAL A 149 -2.21 -11.25 -0.73
CA VAL A 149 -2.56 -12.66 -0.52
C VAL A 149 -2.00 -13.47 -1.67
N CYS A 150 -1.33 -14.57 -1.35
CA CYS A 150 -0.82 -15.52 -2.33
C CYS A 150 -1.18 -16.96 -1.94
N ASP A 151 -1.12 -17.86 -2.89
CA ASP A 151 -1.26 -19.29 -2.67
C ASP A 151 0.07 -19.94 -2.24
N ASN A 152 0.09 -21.28 -2.15
CA ASN A 152 1.27 -22.02 -1.75
C ASN A 152 2.42 -21.92 -2.77
N ASP A 153 2.11 -21.75 -4.05
CA ASP A 153 3.09 -21.57 -5.14
C ASP A 153 3.53 -20.12 -5.34
N ASP A 154 3.16 -19.24 -4.40
CA ASP A 154 3.47 -17.80 -4.44
C ASP A 154 2.74 -17.03 -5.57
N ASN A 155 1.72 -17.64 -6.22
CA ASN A 155 0.85 -16.90 -7.14
C ASN A 155 0.07 -15.84 -6.37
N ILE A 156 0.12 -14.59 -6.82
CA ILE A 156 -0.58 -13.50 -6.15
C ILE A 156 -2.05 -13.54 -6.52
N ILE A 157 -2.88 -13.85 -5.52
CA ILE A 157 -4.33 -14.03 -5.64
C ILE A 157 -5.07 -12.72 -5.47
N TRP A 158 -4.59 -11.84 -4.59
CA TRP A 158 -5.26 -10.59 -4.29
C TRP A 158 -4.31 -9.53 -3.77
N LEU A 159 -4.48 -8.31 -4.26
CA LEU A 159 -3.84 -7.10 -3.77
C LEU A 159 -4.92 -6.23 -3.13
N PRO A 160 -5.17 -6.36 -1.81
CA PRO A 160 -6.30 -5.76 -1.12
C PRO A 160 -6.46 -4.26 -1.39
N ALA A 161 -7.70 -3.81 -1.55
CA ALA A 161 -8.09 -2.45 -1.89
C ALA A 161 -7.59 -1.91 -3.25
N LEU A 162 -6.78 -2.68 -3.99
CA LEU A 162 -6.19 -2.22 -5.25
C LEU A 162 -6.64 -3.04 -6.46
N LYS A 163 -6.37 -4.35 -6.47
CA LYS A 163 -6.64 -5.23 -7.61
C LYS A 163 -6.97 -6.66 -7.20
N LYS A 164 -7.90 -7.25 -7.91
CA LYS A 164 -8.25 -8.66 -7.85
C LYS A 164 -7.55 -9.42 -8.97
N SER A 165 -7.19 -10.68 -8.72
CA SER A 165 -6.59 -11.53 -9.74
C SER A 165 -7.66 -12.23 -10.60
N LYS A 166 -7.21 -12.98 -11.60
CA LYS A 166 -8.06 -13.85 -12.42
C LYS A 166 -8.87 -14.90 -11.63
N PHE A 167 -8.47 -15.17 -10.39
CA PHE A 167 -9.14 -16.13 -9.50
C PHE A 167 -10.34 -15.53 -8.75
N ASP A 168 -10.54 -14.19 -8.82
CA ASP A 168 -11.70 -13.57 -8.19
C ASP A 168 -12.99 -13.93 -8.91
N LYS A 169 -13.98 -14.39 -8.17
CA LYS A 169 -15.30 -14.78 -8.65
C LYS A 169 -16.32 -13.65 -8.49
N GLU A 170 -17.29 -13.59 -9.39
CA GLU A 170 -18.47 -12.75 -9.21
C GLU A 170 -19.42 -13.36 -8.17
N ILE A 171 -20.40 -12.56 -7.70
CA ILE A 171 -21.36 -13.01 -6.67
C ILE A 171 -22.20 -14.21 -7.13
N ASN A 172 -22.47 -14.30 -8.41
CA ASN A 172 -23.29 -15.37 -9.02
C ASN A 172 -22.47 -16.57 -9.51
N GLU A 173 -21.17 -16.56 -9.33
CA GLU A 173 -20.31 -17.70 -9.64
C GLU A 173 -20.14 -18.60 -8.42
N LYS A 174 -19.53 -19.78 -8.60
CA LYS A 174 -19.17 -20.68 -7.51
C LYS A 174 -17.94 -20.16 -6.77
N TYR A 175 -18.04 -20.02 -5.46
CA TYR A 175 -16.94 -19.74 -4.54
C TYR A 175 -17.25 -20.31 -3.14
N ASP A 176 -16.22 -20.53 -2.35
CA ASP A 176 -16.29 -21.04 -0.99
C ASP A 176 -15.43 -20.24 0.02
N ILE A 177 -14.61 -19.32 -0.48
CA ILE A 177 -13.78 -18.43 0.34
C ILE A 177 -14.11 -16.97 0.01
N ILE A 178 -14.43 -16.18 1.03
CA ILE A 178 -14.55 -14.72 0.89
C ILE A 178 -13.54 -14.07 1.83
N LEU A 179 -12.67 -13.24 1.26
CA LEU A 179 -11.72 -12.44 2.02
C LEU A 179 -12.13 -10.97 2.00
N MET A 180 -12.12 -10.35 3.17
CA MET A 180 -12.41 -8.94 3.35
C MET A 180 -11.19 -8.22 3.95
N PHE A 181 -10.86 -7.07 3.39
CA PHE A 181 -9.81 -6.17 3.88
C PHE A 181 -10.43 -4.97 4.60
N ILE A 182 -9.90 -4.68 5.77
CA ILE A 182 -10.27 -3.52 6.58
C ILE A 182 -8.99 -2.77 6.90
N LYS A 183 -9.00 -1.47 6.72
CA LYS A 183 -7.90 -0.59 7.12
C LYS A 183 -8.39 0.26 8.29
N GLU A 184 -7.72 0.13 9.43
CA GLU A 184 -8.04 0.95 10.60
C GLU A 184 -7.64 2.41 10.34
N GLY A 185 -8.57 3.33 10.59
CA GLY A 185 -8.32 4.77 10.53
C GLY A 185 -8.71 5.46 9.20
N GLU A 186 -9.55 4.84 8.41
CA GLU A 186 -10.32 5.50 7.33
C GLU A 186 -11.80 5.52 7.66
#